data_271f9c9cd8f6e8a624fc420baad9430a
#
_entry.id   271f9c9cd8f6e8a624fc420baad9430a
#
_cell.length_a   1.000
_cell.length_b   1.000
_cell.length_c   1.000
_cell.angle_alpha   90.00
_cell.angle_beta   90.00
_cell.angle_gamma   90.00
#
_symmetry.space_group_name_H-M   'P 1'
#
loop_
_entity.id
_entity.type
_entity.pdbx_description
1 polymer ?
#
loop_
_entity_poly.entity_id
_entity_poly.type
_entity_poly.pdbx_seq_one_letter_code
_entity_poly.pdbx_strand_id
1 'polypeptide(L)'
;MGSRQNGERMRVMIVEQDLDFGMKLADWLATHGYQPVFVRTVEAAIDELSGVRPRAIFVGLGCSEPAAQVDIAEVLLMIQTVCPRVPVITMGDAFSVNLTQVVFRQGVRRFVVKPVEFSQIGEVLQSELSAATV
;
A
#
# COMPACT_ATOMS: atom_id res chain seq x y z
N MET A 1 -2.74 -0.18 -29.42
CA MET A 1 -2.81 -0.68 -29.06
C MET A 1 -2.50 -1.43 -28.39
N GLY A 2 -2.53 -1.55 -28.46
CA GLY A 2 -2.64 -2.46 -28.12
C GLY A 2 -2.09 -3.36 -27.13
N SER A 3 -0.90 -3.58 -27.10
CA SER A 3 -0.36 -4.63 -26.26
C SER A 3 -0.68 -4.44 -24.80
N ARG A 4 -0.80 -3.21 -24.39
CA ARG A 4 -1.11 -2.96 -23.05
C ARG A 4 -2.43 -3.50 -22.66
N GLN A 5 -3.25 -3.63 -23.62
CA GLN A 5 -4.54 -4.20 -23.42
C GLN A 5 -4.50 -5.63 -23.04
N ASN A 6 -3.38 -6.27 -23.15
CA ASN A 6 -3.27 -7.65 -22.75
C ASN A 6 -3.19 -7.80 -21.27
N GLY A 7 -3.83 -6.92 -20.55
CA GLY A 7 -3.92 -7.10 -19.15
C GLY A 7 -2.75 -6.55 -18.39
N GLU A 8 -2.00 -5.68 -19.02
CA GLU A 8 -0.92 -5.06 -18.30
C GLU A 8 -1.43 -3.91 -17.47
N ARG A 9 -2.16 -4.25 -16.43
CA ARG A 9 -2.61 -3.26 -15.49
C ARG A 9 -1.51 -2.98 -14.50
N MET A 10 -1.56 -1.79 -13.93
CA MET A 10 -0.62 -1.44 -12.87
C MET A 10 -0.93 -2.26 -11.64
N ARG A 11 0.08 -2.95 -11.15
CA ARG A 11 -0.07 -3.78 -9.96
C ARG A 11 0.06 -2.92 -8.73
N VAL A 12 -0.89 -3.09 -7.83
CA VAL A 12 -0.93 -2.36 -6.56
C VAL A 12 -0.99 -3.40 -5.45
N MET A 13 0.02 -3.40 -4.60
CA MET A 13 0.06 -4.36 -3.51
C MET A 13 -0.67 -3.78 -2.31
N ILE A 14 -1.44 -4.62 -1.64
CA ILE A 14 -2.15 -4.26 -0.42
C ILE A 14 -1.68 -5.18 0.68
N VAL A 15 -1.09 -4.61 1.72
CA VAL A 15 -0.68 -5.37 2.91
C VAL A 15 -1.63 -4.95 4.02
N GLU A 16 -2.57 -5.81 4.37
CA GLU A 16 -3.63 -5.44 5.30
C GLU A 16 -4.09 -6.66 6.08
N GLN A 17 -4.14 -6.54 7.40
CA GLN A 17 -4.58 -7.62 8.26
C GLN A 17 -6.09 -7.79 8.24
N ASP A 18 -6.83 -6.69 8.08
CA ASP A 18 -8.29 -6.73 8.05
C ASP A 18 -8.75 -7.30 6.72
N LEU A 19 -9.25 -8.52 6.76
CA LEU A 19 -9.65 -9.21 5.53
C LEU A 19 -10.76 -8.47 4.80
N ASP A 20 -11.76 -8.00 5.54
CA ASP A 20 -12.89 -7.34 4.92
C ASP A 20 -12.47 -6.06 4.21
N PHE A 21 -11.72 -5.23 4.90
CA PHE A 21 -11.26 -3.98 4.30
C PHE A 21 -10.33 -4.25 3.11
N GLY A 22 -9.42 -5.19 3.27
CA GLY A 22 -8.49 -5.51 2.20
C GLY A 22 -9.17 -6.02 0.96
N MET A 23 -10.18 -6.87 1.12
CA MET A 23 -10.93 -7.39 -0.02
C MET A 23 -11.73 -6.31 -0.70
N LYS A 24 -12.34 -5.41 0.07
CA LYS A 24 -13.10 -4.31 -0.52
C LYS A 24 -12.19 -3.37 -1.28
N LEU A 25 -11.03 -3.07 -0.74
CA LEU A 25 -10.07 -2.22 -1.43
C LEU A 25 -9.57 -2.88 -2.71
N ALA A 26 -9.27 -4.18 -2.63
CA ALA A 26 -8.81 -4.90 -3.81
C ALA A 26 -9.87 -4.90 -4.90
N ASP A 27 -11.13 -5.12 -4.51
CA ASP A 27 -12.22 -5.12 -5.47
C ASP A 27 -12.37 -3.75 -6.12
N TRP A 28 -12.30 -2.70 -5.32
CA TRP A 28 -12.40 -1.34 -5.85
C TRP A 28 -11.28 -1.06 -6.85
N LEU A 29 -10.06 -1.44 -6.50
CA LEU A 29 -8.92 -1.22 -7.39
C LEU A 29 -9.09 -2.00 -8.70
N ALA A 30 -9.56 -3.25 -8.61
CA ALA A 30 -9.76 -4.06 -9.80
C ALA A 30 -10.78 -3.44 -10.73
N THR A 31 -11.85 -2.87 -10.17
CA THR A 31 -12.88 -2.25 -10.99
C THR A 31 -12.45 -0.92 -11.58
N HIS A 32 -11.35 -0.36 -11.09
CA HIS A 32 -10.86 0.92 -11.57
C HIS A 32 -9.58 0.79 -12.39
N GLY A 33 -9.31 -0.41 -12.89
CA GLY A 33 -8.25 -0.58 -13.86
C GLY A 33 -6.90 -0.99 -13.31
N TYR A 34 -6.81 -1.25 -12.01
CA TYR A 34 -5.57 -1.72 -11.40
C TYR A 34 -5.62 -3.21 -11.20
N GLN A 35 -4.47 -3.80 -10.96
CA GLN A 35 -4.37 -5.20 -10.63
C GLN A 35 -3.92 -5.31 -9.17
N PRO A 36 -4.85 -5.59 -8.25
CA PRO A 36 -4.49 -5.67 -6.84
C PRO A 36 -3.80 -7.00 -6.51
N VAL A 37 -2.84 -6.93 -5.61
CA VAL A 37 -2.23 -8.11 -5.01
C VAL A 37 -2.39 -7.94 -3.51
N PHE A 38 -3.29 -8.69 -2.92
CA PHE A 38 -3.66 -8.55 -1.52
C PHE A 38 -2.97 -9.62 -0.70
N VAL A 39 -2.17 -9.19 0.26
CA VAL A 39 -1.51 -10.09 1.20
C VAL A 39 -1.82 -9.62 2.61
N ARG A 40 -1.86 -10.56 3.55
CA ARG A 40 -2.28 -10.26 4.90
C ARG A 40 -1.14 -10.24 5.91
N THR A 41 0.04 -10.66 5.51
CA THR A 41 1.17 -10.70 6.42
C THR A 41 2.36 -10.01 5.80
N VAL A 42 3.26 -9.59 6.66
CA VAL A 42 4.51 -8.96 6.24
C VAL A 42 5.36 -9.95 5.46
N GLU A 43 5.42 -11.17 5.94
CA GLU A 43 6.22 -12.19 5.29
C GLU A 43 5.74 -12.43 3.87
N ALA A 44 4.41 -12.51 3.68
CA ALA A 44 3.87 -12.68 2.36
C ALA A 44 4.20 -11.49 1.46
N ALA A 45 4.14 -10.28 2.01
CA ALA A 45 4.46 -9.09 1.24
C ALA A 45 5.90 -9.13 0.76
N ILE A 46 6.81 -9.47 1.64
CA ILE A 46 8.23 -9.51 1.30
C ILE A 46 8.49 -10.56 0.24
N ASP A 47 7.88 -11.73 0.41
CA ASP A 47 8.06 -12.81 -0.55
C ASP A 47 7.57 -12.45 -1.95
N GLU A 48 6.52 -11.63 -2.01
CA GLU A 48 5.90 -11.30 -3.29
C GLU A 48 6.52 -10.09 -3.98
N LEU A 49 7.21 -9.24 -3.23
CA LEU A 49 7.64 -7.95 -3.76
C LEU A 49 8.44 -8.02 -5.04
N SER A 50 9.46 -8.86 -5.07
CA SER A 50 10.34 -8.90 -6.23
C SER A 50 9.65 -9.53 -7.43
N GLY A 51 8.75 -10.49 -7.21
CA GLY A 51 8.03 -11.13 -8.30
C GLY A 51 6.90 -10.28 -8.84
N VAL A 52 6.19 -9.59 -7.95
CA VAL A 52 5.03 -8.79 -8.33
C VAL A 52 5.44 -7.47 -8.98
N ARG A 53 6.48 -6.84 -8.45
CA ARG A 53 6.93 -5.52 -8.92
C ARG A 53 5.78 -4.51 -8.90
N PRO A 54 5.23 -4.23 -7.73
CA PRO A 54 4.09 -3.31 -7.66
C PRO A 54 4.51 -1.89 -8.01
N ARG A 55 3.55 -1.13 -8.54
CA ARG A 55 3.75 0.28 -8.86
C ARG A 55 3.39 1.16 -7.68
N ALA A 56 2.65 0.64 -6.72
CA ALA A 56 2.33 1.32 -5.47
C ALA A 56 2.01 0.26 -4.43
N ILE A 57 2.19 0.61 -3.16
CA ILE A 57 1.96 -0.32 -2.06
C ILE A 57 1.14 0.39 -0.99
N PHE A 58 0.01 -0.21 -0.62
CA PHE A 58 -0.79 0.23 0.51
C PHE A 58 -0.45 -0.67 1.69
N VAL A 59 -0.12 -0.07 2.82
CA VAL A 59 0.21 -0.81 4.04
C VAL A 59 -0.77 -0.40 5.13
N GLY A 60 -1.58 -1.33 5.59
CA GLY A 60 -2.47 -1.10 6.70
C GLY A 60 -1.72 -1.20 8.00
N LEU A 61 -1.78 -0.16 8.80
CA LEU A 61 -1.20 -0.19 10.12
C LEU A 61 -2.20 -0.90 11.02
N GLY A 62 -1.79 -2.00 11.60
CA GLY A 62 -2.66 -2.74 12.48
C GLY A 62 -3.10 -1.91 13.65
N CYS A 63 -4.04 -2.41 14.40
CA CYS A 63 -4.45 -1.68 15.57
C CYS A 63 -3.27 -1.58 16.51
N SER A 64 -3.29 -0.72 17.23
CA SER A 64 -2.53 -0.06 18.21
C SER A 64 -1.70 -0.88 19.19
N GLU A 65 -1.28 -2.09 18.87
CA GLU A 65 -0.39 -2.81 19.76
C GLU A 65 1.04 -2.37 19.59
N PRO A 66 1.76 -2.11 20.66
CA PRO A 66 3.13 -1.62 20.56
C PRO A 66 4.04 -2.53 19.73
N ALA A 67 3.81 -3.83 19.80
CA ALA A 67 4.61 -4.77 19.01
C ALA A 67 4.42 -4.55 17.51
N ALA A 68 3.21 -4.18 17.12
CA ALA A 68 2.92 -3.92 15.72
C ALA A 68 3.66 -2.69 15.21
N GLN A 69 3.93 -1.73 16.07
CA GLN A 69 4.66 -0.53 15.67
C GLN A 69 6.08 -0.84 15.25
N VAL A 70 6.72 -1.73 15.98
CA VAL A 70 8.08 -2.14 15.63
C VAL A 70 8.08 -2.86 14.30
N ASP A 71 7.10 -3.75 14.12
CA ASP A 71 7.03 -4.52 12.88
C ASP A 71 6.81 -3.60 11.68
N ILE A 72 5.98 -2.56 11.84
CA ILE A 72 5.71 -1.64 10.75
C ILE A 72 6.98 -0.94 10.28
N ALA A 73 7.81 -0.49 11.21
CA ALA A 73 9.05 0.19 10.83
C ALA A 73 9.95 -0.74 10.03
N GLU A 74 10.05 -1.99 10.45
CA GLU A 74 10.88 -2.95 9.74
C GLU A 74 10.32 -3.25 8.35
N VAL A 75 8.99 -3.39 8.25
CA VAL A 75 8.34 -3.63 6.97
C VAL A 75 8.65 -2.51 6.00
N LEU A 76 8.48 -1.29 6.45
CA LEU A 76 8.69 -0.14 5.59
C LEU A 76 10.14 -0.05 5.13
N LEU A 77 11.07 -0.35 6.02
CA LEU A 77 12.48 -0.34 5.66
C LEU A 77 12.77 -1.41 4.61
N MET A 78 12.20 -2.59 4.76
CA MET A 78 12.41 -3.66 3.80
C MET A 78 11.80 -3.34 2.45
N ILE A 79 10.59 -2.77 2.45
CA ILE A 79 9.96 -2.36 1.20
C ILE A 79 10.83 -1.35 0.47
N GLN A 80 11.37 -0.39 1.20
CA GLN A 80 12.23 0.61 0.58
C GLN A 80 13.52 0.04 0.06
N THR A 81 14.04 -0.98 0.74
CA THR A 81 15.26 -1.62 0.29
C THR A 81 15.02 -2.39 -1.01
N VAL A 82 13.89 -3.08 -1.10
CA VAL A 82 13.58 -3.89 -2.28
C VAL A 82 13.04 -3.04 -3.42
N CYS A 83 12.19 -2.05 -3.08
CA CYS A 83 11.49 -1.23 -4.08
C CYS A 83 11.66 0.25 -3.73
N PRO A 84 12.86 0.81 -3.89
CA PRO A 84 13.13 2.17 -3.39
C PRO A 84 12.33 3.27 -4.09
N ARG A 85 11.81 3.02 -5.27
CA ARG A 85 11.11 4.06 -6.02
C ARG A 85 9.60 3.91 -5.98
N VAL A 86 9.11 2.88 -5.31
CA VAL A 86 7.67 2.62 -5.28
C VAL A 86 7.04 3.44 -4.16
N PRO A 87 6.00 4.22 -4.45
CA PRO A 87 5.33 4.99 -3.40
C PRO A 87 4.61 4.05 -2.44
N VAL A 88 4.78 4.34 -1.16
CA VAL A 88 4.13 3.58 -0.10
C VAL A 88 3.13 4.49 0.58
N ILE A 89 1.90 4.03 0.68
CA ILE A 89 0.79 4.76 1.28
C ILE A 89 0.33 3.94 2.47
N THR A 90 0.36 4.52 3.65
CA THR A 90 -0.09 3.81 4.84
C THR A 90 -1.53 4.17 5.16
N MET A 91 -2.24 3.22 5.75
CA MET A 91 -3.63 3.39 6.16
C MET A 91 -3.74 2.99 7.62
N GLY A 92 -4.40 3.83 8.41
CA GLY A 92 -4.57 3.53 9.81
C GLY A 92 -5.78 4.24 10.38
N ASP A 93 -6.20 3.82 11.56
CA ASP A 93 -7.31 4.49 12.22
C ASP A 93 -6.80 5.69 13.03
N ALA A 94 -7.71 6.34 13.75
CA ALA A 94 -7.36 7.52 14.51
C ALA A 94 -6.35 7.22 15.62
N PHE A 95 -6.30 5.97 16.08
CA PHE A 95 -5.34 5.59 17.11
C PHE A 95 -3.94 5.41 16.53
N SER A 96 -3.83 5.28 15.22
CA SER A 96 -2.54 5.12 14.57
C SER A 96 -1.88 6.45 14.22
N VAL A 97 -2.54 7.57 14.52
CA VAL A 97 -2.00 8.87 14.14
C VAL A 97 -0.64 9.11 14.78
N ASN A 98 -0.40 8.53 15.95
CA ASN A 98 0.90 8.68 16.63
C ASN A 98 2.03 8.08 15.83
N LEU A 99 1.73 7.19 14.89
CA LEU A 99 2.74 6.57 14.06
C LEU A 99 3.11 7.40 12.84
N THR A 100 2.43 8.51 12.62
CA THR A 100 2.61 9.31 11.41
C THR A 100 4.06 9.73 11.21
N GLN A 101 4.69 10.24 12.26
CA GLN A 101 6.08 10.67 12.15
C GLN A 101 7.01 9.50 11.85
N VAL A 102 6.74 8.36 12.49
CA VAL A 102 7.57 7.19 12.31
C VAL A 102 7.51 6.73 10.85
N VAL A 103 6.30 6.64 10.30
CA VAL A 103 6.17 6.15 8.93
C VAL A 103 6.75 7.13 7.92
N PHE A 104 6.59 8.43 8.13
CA PHE A 104 7.16 9.40 7.20
C PHE A 104 8.68 9.41 7.27
N ARG A 105 9.27 9.15 8.42
CA ARG A 105 10.72 9.00 8.51
C ARG A 105 11.21 7.81 7.71
N GLN A 106 10.35 6.80 7.53
CA GLN A 106 10.69 5.62 6.74
C GLN A 106 10.35 5.79 5.27
N GLY A 107 10.04 7.01 4.84
CA GLY A 107 9.86 7.29 3.44
C GLY A 107 8.45 7.06 2.90
N VAL A 108 7.48 6.89 3.78
CA VAL A 108 6.09 6.76 3.37
C VAL A 108 5.62 8.08 2.77
N ARG A 109 4.91 7.99 1.65
CA ARG A 109 4.48 9.18 0.92
C ARG A 109 3.20 9.77 1.47
N ARG A 110 2.28 8.94 1.91
CA ARG A 110 0.97 9.39 2.37
C ARG A 110 0.49 8.55 3.52
N PHE A 111 -0.28 9.17 4.39
CA PHE A 111 -0.96 8.49 5.49
C PHE A 111 -2.44 8.80 5.35
N VAL A 112 -3.26 7.76 5.22
CA VAL A 112 -4.70 7.89 5.06
C VAL A 112 -5.38 7.35 6.32
N VAL A 113 -6.30 8.11 6.88
CA VAL A 113 -6.96 7.74 8.13
C VAL A 113 -8.27 7.02 7.82
N LYS A 114 -8.46 5.87 8.45
CA LYS A 114 -9.71 5.12 8.32
C LYS A 114 -10.79 5.74 9.20
N PRO A 115 -12.06 5.68 8.82
CA PRO A 115 -12.60 5.04 7.62
C PRO A 115 -12.27 5.85 6.37
N VAL A 116 -11.93 5.15 5.30
CA VAL A 116 -11.45 5.76 4.08
C VAL A 116 -12.51 5.65 3.00
N GLU A 117 -12.74 6.72 2.27
CA GLU A 117 -13.53 6.64 1.07
C GLU A 117 -12.63 6.20 -0.08
N PHE A 118 -13.07 5.20 -0.82
CA PHE A 118 -12.21 4.63 -1.85
C PHE A 118 -11.93 5.63 -2.97
N SER A 119 -12.83 6.60 -3.19
CA SER A 119 -12.53 7.65 -4.16
C SER A 119 -11.30 8.46 -3.75
N GLN A 120 -11.11 8.68 -2.45
CA GLN A 120 -9.90 9.35 -1.97
C GLN A 120 -8.67 8.52 -2.24
N ILE A 121 -8.79 7.22 -2.05
CA ILE A 121 -7.67 6.32 -2.33
C ILE A 121 -7.28 6.43 -3.80
N GLY A 122 -8.27 6.50 -4.68
CA GLY A 122 -7.99 6.66 -6.11
C GLY A 122 -7.24 7.94 -6.42
N GLU A 123 -7.64 9.04 -5.78
CA GLU A 123 -6.96 10.31 -6.00
C GLU A 123 -5.52 10.28 -5.49
N VAL A 124 -5.32 9.72 -4.30
CA VAL A 124 -3.99 9.62 -3.74
C VAL A 124 -3.11 8.74 -4.62
N LEU A 125 -3.66 7.62 -5.06
CA LEU A 125 -2.92 6.69 -5.88
C LEU A 125 -2.50 7.33 -7.21
N GLN A 126 -3.44 8.01 -7.88
CA GLN A 126 -3.12 8.69 -9.12
C GLN A 126 -2.05 9.75 -8.93
N SER A 127 -2.16 10.51 -7.84
CA SER A 127 -1.20 11.55 -7.55
C SER A 127 0.20 10.98 -7.37
N GLU A 128 0.32 9.89 -6.61
CA GLU A 128 1.62 9.30 -6.35
C GLU A 128 2.19 8.60 -7.57
N LEU A 129 1.34 7.97 -8.37
CA LEU A 129 1.83 7.33 -9.59
C LEU A 129 2.30 8.36 -10.61
N SER A 130 1.62 9.48 -10.72
CA SER A 130 2.04 10.54 -11.61
C SER A 130 3.36 11.14 -11.17
N ALA A 131 3.53 11.36 -9.88
CA ALA A 131 4.79 11.87 -9.35
C ALA A 131 5.93 10.90 -9.58
N ALA A 132 5.65 9.61 -9.46
CA ALA A 132 6.69 8.59 -9.59
C ALA A 132 7.17 8.43 -11.02
N THR A 133 6.35 8.82 -12.00
CA THR A 133 6.74 8.68 -13.40
C THR A 133 7.48 9.90 -13.92
N VAL A 134 7.51 10.96 -13.15
CA VAL A 134 8.27 12.14 -13.51
C VAL A 134 9.71 12.03 -13.01
#